data_1b60b25c47551ad4d6d2a07eccffef3c
#
_entry.id   1b60b25c47551ad4d6d2a07eccffef3c
#
_cell.length_a   1.000
_cell.length_b   1.000
_cell.length_c   1.000
_cell.angle_alpha   90.00
_cell.angle_beta   90.00
_cell.angle_gamma   90.00
#
_symmetry.space_group_name_H-M   'P 1'
#
loop_
_entity.id
_entity.type
_entity.pdbx_description
1 polymer ?
#
loop_
_entity_poly.entity_id
_entity_poly.type
_entity_poly.pdbx_seq_one_letter_code
_entity_poly.pdbx_strand_id
1 'polypeptide(L)'
;MTYAVRYYTKTGNTKRLAEAMAEVLGVKALPISEPVTETVDYLFLGNSYYAFDIDPEVKQFVASLDKAKIGKIVNFGSAAMLNSTYKKVKAAADKVGIAMDAQEFHCKGEFKGIHKGRPNADDVRAAAEFAKKYLA
;
A
#
# COMPACT_ATOMS: atom_id res chain seq x y z
N MET A 1 -4.82 15.80 9.87
CA MET A 1 -4.10 14.53 9.65
C MET A 1 -3.14 14.66 8.48
N THR A 2 -2.00 13.99 8.55
CA THR A 2 -1.00 14.00 7.50
C THR A 2 -0.84 12.60 6.93
N TYR A 3 -0.60 12.52 5.63
CA TYR A 3 -0.56 11.26 4.89
C TYR A 3 0.62 11.20 3.94
N ALA A 4 1.12 10.00 3.70
CA ALA A 4 2.02 9.71 2.59
C ALA A 4 1.51 8.44 1.89
N VAL A 5 1.70 8.37 0.59
CA VAL A 5 1.35 7.18 -0.21
C VAL A 5 2.59 6.72 -0.94
N ARG A 6 2.95 5.46 -0.71
CA ARG A 6 4.08 4.82 -1.39
C ARG A 6 3.62 3.48 -1.94
N TYR A 7 4.14 3.10 -3.10
CA TYR A 7 3.75 1.83 -3.72
C TYR A 7 4.95 1.14 -4.36
N TYR A 8 4.83 -0.18 -4.48
CA TYR A 8 5.71 -1.01 -5.28
C TYR A 8 4.85 -1.89 -6.17
N THR A 9 5.14 -1.93 -7.46
CA THR A 9 4.39 -2.74 -8.41
C THR A 9 5.28 -3.15 -9.57
N LYS A 10 5.06 -4.37 -10.08
CA LYS A 10 5.69 -4.86 -11.31
C LYS A 10 4.78 -4.72 -12.52
N THR A 11 3.47 -4.68 -12.29
CA THR A 11 2.46 -4.71 -13.37
C THR A 11 1.71 -3.39 -13.54
N GLY A 12 1.86 -2.44 -12.61
CA GLY A 12 1.11 -1.19 -12.60
C GLY A 12 -0.22 -1.26 -11.86
N ASN A 13 -0.64 -2.45 -11.40
CA ASN A 13 -1.94 -2.62 -10.73
C ASN A 13 -2.02 -1.83 -9.43
N THR A 14 -1.05 -2.01 -8.57
CA THR A 14 -1.03 -1.34 -7.26
C THR A 14 -0.83 0.18 -7.42
N LYS A 15 -0.11 0.61 -8.44
CA LYS A 15 0.06 2.04 -8.74
C LYS A 15 -1.28 2.73 -9.00
N ARG A 16 -2.18 2.09 -9.74
CA ARG A 16 -3.49 2.65 -10.03
C ARG A 16 -4.30 2.86 -8.75
N LEU A 17 -4.23 1.90 -7.83
CA LEU A 17 -4.89 2.03 -6.53
C LEU A 17 -4.26 3.16 -5.70
N ALA A 18 -2.93 3.23 -5.70
CA ALA A 18 -2.19 4.26 -4.99
C ALA A 18 -2.54 5.66 -5.46
N GLU A 19 -2.64 5.85 -6.77
CA GLU A 19 -3.00 7.14 -7.35
C GLU A 19 -4.41 7.58 -6.96
N ALA A 20 -5.36 6.64 -6.95
CA ALA A 20 -6.73 6.95 -6.54
C ALA A 20 -6.81 7.36 -5.07
N MET A 21 -6.08 6.67 -4.19
CA MET A 21 -6.05 7.01 -2.77
C MET A 21 -5.36 8.36 -2.54
N ALA A 22 -4.24 8.59 -3.21
CA ALA A 22 -3.47 9.82 -3.08
C ALA A 22 -4.28 11.05 -3.47
N GLU A 23 -5.07 10.93 -4.54
CA GLU A 23 -5.95 12.02 -4.98
C GLU A 23 -6.94 12.41 -3.89
N VAL A 24 -7.57 11.42 -3.26
CA VAL A 24 -8.51 11.66 -2.16
C VAL A 24 -7.81 12.31 -0.97
N LEU A 25 -6.60 11.85 -0.65
CA LEU A 25 -5.85 12.34 0.51
C LEU A 25 -5.12 13.67 0.27
N GLY A 26 -5.11 14.16 -0.96
CA GLY A 26 -4.46 15.42 -1.30
C GLY A 26 -2.94 15.34 -1.33
N VAL A 27 -2.38 14.19 -1.60
CA VAL A 27 -0.92 13.97 -1.68
C VAL A 27 -0.57 13.27 -3.00
N LYS A 28 0.73 13.12 -3.27
CA LYS A 28 1.20 12.38 -4.45
C LYS A 28 1.46 10.93 -4.10
N ALA A 29 1.07 10.02 -5.00
CA ALA A 29 1.50 8.64 -4.93
C ALA A 29 2.90 8.55 -5.53
N LEU A 30 3.84 8.03 -4.73
CA LEU A 30 5.23 7.89 -5.16
C LEU A 30 5.68 6.45 -4.98
N PRO A 31 6.66 5.99 -5.78
CA PRO A 31 7.21 4.65 -5.59
C PRO A 31 8.03 4.58 -4.30
N ILE A 32 8.26 3.37 -3.81
CA ILE A 32 9.04 3.17 -2.58
C ILE A 32 10.51 3.57 -2.71
N SER A 33 11.00 3.83 -3.92
CA SER A 33 12.32 4.41 -4.12
C SER A 33 12.42 5.84 -3.56
N GLU A 34 11.29 6.51 -3.36
CA GLU A 34 11.22 7.83 -2.76
C GLU A 34 11.03 7.70 -1.25
N PRO A 35 11.96 8.15 -0.43
CA PRO A 35 11.84 8.03 1.02
C PRO A 35 10.72 8.91 1.57
N VAL A 36 10.23 8.55 2.76
CA VAL A 36 9.29 9.38 3.51
C VAL A 36 10.11 10.27 4.44
N THR A 37 10.22 11.54 4.09
CA THR A 37 11.06 12.50 4.83
C THR A 37 10.26 13.34 5.83
N GLU A 38 8.94 13.34 5.72
CA GLU A 38 8.06 14.11 6.57
C GLU A 38 7.47 13.23 7.68
N THR A 39 7.03 13.86 8.74
CA THR A 39 6.26 13.15 9.77
C THR A 39 4.82 13.03 9.30
N VAL A 40 4.30 11.81 9.26
CA VAL A 40 2.93 11.54 8.81
C VAL A 40 2.20 10.69 9.84
N ASP A 41 0.90 10.93 9.95
CA ASP A 41 0.03 10.12 10.81
C ASP A 41 -0.18 8.73 10.20
N TYR A 42 -0.35 8.68 8.87
CA TYR A 42 -0.59 7.44 8.14
C TYR A 42 0.29 7.36 6.89
N LEU A 43 0.97 6.24 6.76
CA LEU A 43 1.67 5.87 5.54
C LEU A 43 0.86 4.77 4.85
N PHE A 44 0.24 5.10 3.72
CA PHE A 44 -0.45 4.13 2.88
C PHE A 44 0.60 3.42 2.02
N LEU A 45 0.78 2.13 2.26
CA LEU A 45 1.80 1.33 1.59
C LEU A 45 1.16 0.30 0.67
N GLY A 46 1.34 0.51 -0.63
CA GLY A 46 0.84 -0.38 -1.67
C GLY A 46 1.88 -1.44 -2.03
N ASN A 47 1.43 -2.69 -2.07
CA ASN A 47 2.31 -3.81 -2.38
C ASN A 47 1.47 -5.02 -2.82
N SER A 48 2.15 -6.09 -3.21
CA SER A 48 1.50 -7.31 -3.68
C SER A 48 2.35 -8.52 -3.35
N TYR A 49 1.75 -9.70 -3.43
CA TYR A 49 2.51 -10.94 -3.36
C TYR A 49 3.23 -11.22 -4.68
N TYR A 50 4.45 -11.66 -4.54
CA TYR A 50 5.23 -12.25 -5.64
C TYR A 50 5.86 -13.54 -5.09
N ALA A 51 5.53 -14.68 -5.70
CA ALA A 51 6.05 -15.99 -5.27
C ALA A 51 5.82 -16.27 -3.77
N PHE A 52 4.61 -16.06 -3.29
CA PHE A 52 4.17 -16.35 -1.91
C PHE A 52 4.76 -15.44 -0.83
N ASP A 53 5.43 -14.37 -1.22
CA ASP A 53 5.95 -13.39 -0.28
C ASP A 53 5.87 -11.99 -0.89
N ILE A 54 6.10 -10.98 -0.09
CA ILE A 54 6.25 -9.63 -0.61
C ILE A 54 7.67 -9.46 -1.14
N ASP A 55 7.82 -8.54 -2.09
CA ASP A 55 9.12 -8.31 -2.73
C ASP A 55 10.15 -7.84 -1.69
N PRO A 56 11.40 -8.31 -1.78
CA PRO A 56 12.46 -7.84 -0.89
C PRO A 56 12.63 -6.33 -0.85
N GLU A 57 12.33 -5.63 -1.92
CA GLU A 57 12.41 -4.17 -1.95
C GLU A 57 11.38 -3.53 -1.00
N VAL A 58 10.19 -4.14 -0.88
CA VAL A 58 9.17 -3.70 0.07
C VAL A 58 9.66 -3.93 1.51
N LYS A 59 10.27 -5.08 1.77
CA LYS A 59 10.83 -5.38 3.09
C LYS A 59 11.92 -4.37 3.46
N GLN A 60 12.81 -4.05 2.52
CA GLN A 60 13.87 -3.08 2.73
C GLN A 60 13.32 -1.69 2.97
N PHE A 61 12.29 -1.30 2.22
CA PHE A 61 11.65 -0.02 2.41
C PHE A 61 11.09 0.11 3.83
N VAL A 62 10.35 -0.89 4.30
CA VAL A 62 9.79 -0.87 5.66
C VAL A 62 10.91 -0.84 6.69
N ALA A 63 11.98 -1.61 6.49
CA ALA A 63 13.12 -1.63 7.40
C ALA A 63 13.84 -0.28 7.49
N SER A 64 13.73 0.54 6.46
CA SER A 64 14.36 1.87 6.41
C SER A 64 13.51 2.98 7.04
N LEU A 65 12.27 2.70 7.38
CA LEU A 65 11.37 3.70 7.93
C LEU A 65 11.76 4.11 9.36
N ASP A 66 11.58 5.40 9.64
CA ASP A 66 11.82 5.95 10.98
C ASP A 66 10.50 5.96 11.76
N LYS A 67 10.43 5.18 12.83
CA LYS A 67 9.22 5.09 13.65
C LYS A 67 8.80 6.43 14.25
N ALA A 68 9.73 7.36 14.39
CA ALA A 68 9.41 8.70 14.92
C ALA A 68 8.64 9.54 13.90
N LYS A 69 8.68 9.15 12.64
CA LYS A 69 8.02 9.87 11.54
C LYS A 69 6.74 9.23 11.05
N ILE A 70 6.50 7.97 11.40
CA ILE A 70 5.35 7.21 10.89
C ILE A 70 4.42 6.85 12.04
N GLY A 71 3.20 7.36 12.02
CA GLY A 71 2.21 7.00 13.03
C GLY A 71 1.73 5.56 12.87
N LYS A 72 1.15 5.25 11.71
CA LYS A 72 0.71 3.89 11.36
C LYS A 72 0.90 3.63 9.89
N ILE A 73 1.11 2.38 9.53
CA ILE A 73 1.07 1.93 8.13
C ILE A 73 -0.33 1.41 7.83
N VAL A 74 -0.91 1.89 6.72
CA VAL A 74 -2.17 1.38 6.18
C VAL A 74 -1.83 0.55 4.96
N ASN A 75 -2.07 -0.75 5.04
CA ASN A 75 -1.73 -1.68 3.96
C ASN A 75 -2.78 -1.67 2.86
N PHE A 76 -2.34 -1.68 1.61
CA PHE A 76 -3.25 -1.90 0.49
C PHE A 76 -2.51 -2.61 -0.64
N GLY A 77 -3.27 -3.22 -1.54
CA GLY A 77 -2.65 -3.87 -2.67
C GLY A 77 -3.60 -4.66 -3.55
N SER A 78 -3.01 -5.33 -4.53
CA SER A 78 -3.72 -6.23 -5.43
C SER A 78 -2.99 -7.57 -5.48
N ALA A 79 -3.73 -8.64 -5.68
CA ALA A 79 -3.15 -9.98 -5.80
C ALA A 79 -4.00 -10.82 -6.73
N ALA A 80 -3.34 -11.64 -7.56
CA ALA A 80 -4.04 -12.52 -8.48
C ALA A 80 -4.62 -13.75 -7.77
N MET A 81 -3.87 -14.36 -6.89
CA MET A 81 -4.22 -15.66 -6.32
C MET A 81 -4.26 -15.68 -4.80
N LEU A 82 -3.39 -14.95 -4.15
CA LEU A 82 -3.31 -14.92 -2.69
C LEU A 82 -4.12 -13.75 -2.14
N ASN A 83 -4.46 -13.84 -0.87
CA ASN A 83 -5.22 -12.80 -0.18
C ASN A 83 -4.32 -11.62 0.16
N SER A 84 -4.58 -10.98 1.28
CA SER A 84 -3.87 -9.79 1.73
C SER A 84 -2.40 -10.05 2.07
N THR A 85 -1.56 -9.06 1.81
CA THR A 85 -0.15 -9.04 2.24
C THR A 85 0.02 -8.56 3.67
N TYR A 86 -1.07 -8.26 4.38
CA TYR A 86 -1.05 -7.63 5.70
C TYR A 86 -0.08 -8.27 6.67
N LYS A 87 -0.14 -9.59 6.82
CA LYS A 87 0.72 -10.30 7.78
C LYS A 87 2.20 -10.18 7.45
N LYS A 88 2.53 -10.17 6.16
CA LYS A 88 3.93 -10.06 5.71
C LYS A 88 4.47 -8.65 5.97
N VAL A 89 3.67 -7.63 5.69
CA VAL A 89 4.05 -6.25 5.95
C VAL A 89 4.13 -6.01 7.46
N LYS A 90 3.19 -6.56 8.22
CA LYS A 90 3.21 -6.45 9.68
C LYS A 90 4.48 -7.05 10.28
N ALA A 91 4.92 -8.20 9.79
CA ALA A 91 6.15 -8.82 10.27
C ALA A 91 7.35 -7.89 10.05
N ALA A 92 7.41 -7.21 8.90
CA ALA A 92 8.47 -6.25 8.62
C ALA A 92 8.35 -4.99 9.51
N ALA A 93 7.14 -4.48 9.69
CA ALA A 93 6.89 -3.29 10.51
C ALA A 93 7.20 -3.53 11.99
N ASP A 94 6.88 -4.73 12.50
CA ASP A 94 7.17 -5.10 13.88
C ASP A 94 8.67 -5.01 14.19
N LYS A 95 9.52 -5.34 13.21
CA LYS A 95 10.99 -5.29 13.39
C LYS A 95 11.51 -3.88 13.64
N VAL A 96 10.79 -2.86 13.16
CA VAL A 96 11.20 -1.46 13.34
C VAL A 96 10.27 -0.70 14.29
N GLY A 97 9.34 -1.41 14.92
CA GLY A 97 8.47 -0.83 15.94
C GLY A 97 7.38 0.10 15.42
N ILE A 98 6.95 -0.09 14.16
CA ILE A 98 5.90 0.73 13.56
C ILE A 98 4.58 -0.04 13.60
N ALA A 99 3.53 0.61 14.09
CA ALA A 99 2.20 0.00 14.17
C ALA A 99 1.54 -0.07 12.80
N MET A 100 0.76 -1.14 12.60
CA MET A 100 -0.11 -1.27 11.44
C MET A 100 -1.52 -0.85 11.82
N ASP A 101 -2.20 -0.14 10.92
CA ASP A 101 -3.62 0.11 11.09
C ASP A 101 -4.38 -1.21 10.93
N ALA A 102 -5.45 -1.38 11.69
CA ALA A 102 -6.25 -2.61 11.62
C ALA A 102 -7.03 -2.75 10.31
N GLN A 103 -7.31 -1.64 9.66
CA GLN A 103 -8.00 -1.64 8.37
C GLN A 103 -6.98 -1.72 7.23
N GLU A 104 -7.42 -2.36 6.15
CA GLU A 104 -6.62 -2.46 4.93
C GLU A 104 -7.55 -2.52 3.72
N PHE A 105 -6.99 -2.28 2.54
CA PHE A 105 -7.70 -2.45 1.29
C PHE A 105 -6.93 -3.42 0.40
N HIS A 106 -7.64 -4.41 -0.17
CA HIS A 106 -7.03 -5.19 -1.23
C HIS A 106 -8.10 -5.63 -2.23
N CYS A 107 -7.68 -5.85 -3.48
CA CYS A 107 -8.55 -6.33 -4.54
C CYS A 107 -7.80 -7.31 -5.43
N LYS A 108 -8.50 -7.90 -6.39
CA LYS A 108 -7.86 -8.77 -7.39
C LYS A 108 -7.05 -7.93 -8.36
N GLY A 109 -5.96 -8.50 -8.88
CA GLY A 109 -5.15 -7.89 -9.91
C GLY A 109 -4.90 -8.87 -11.02
N GLU A 110 -4.86 -8.38 -12.25
CA GLU A 110 -4.57 -9.22 -13.41
C GLU A 110 -3.11 -9.68 -13.37
N PHE A 111 -2.92 -10.98 -13.59
CA PHE A 111 -1.59 -11.59 -13.72
C PHE A 111 -1.67 -12.78 -14.63
N LYS A 112 -0.93 -12.74 -15.75
CA LYS A 112 -0.88 -13.82 -16.76
C LYS A 112 -2.29 -14.29 -17.21
N GLY A 113 -3.17 -13.33 -17.46
CA GLY A 113 -4.53 -13.59 -17.90
C GLY A 113 -5.53 -13.93 -16.81
N ILE A 114 -5.10 -14.15 -15.57
CA ILE A 114 -5.98 -14.35 -14.43
C ILE A 114 -6.54 -12.99 -14.00
N HIS A 115 -7.84 -12.91 -13.76
CA HIS A 115 -8.54 -11.66 -13.38
C HIS A 115 -8.30 -10.53 -14.37
N LYS A 116 -8.45 -10.84 -15.66
CA LYS A 116 -8.21 -9.89 -16.74
C LYS A 116 -8.99 -8.58 -16.52
N GLY A 117 -8.30 -7.46 -16.75
CA GLY A 117 -8.89 -6.14 -16.58
C GLY A 117 -8.98 -5.66 -15.13
N ARG A 118 -8.46 -6.43 -14.16
CA ARG A 118 -8.48 -6.03 -12.74
C ARG A 118 -7.12 -5.46 -12.31
N PRO A 119 -7.03 -4.41 -11.50
CA PRO A 119 -8.16 -3.65 -10.96
C PRO A 119 -8.93 -2.90 -12.06
N ASN A 120 -10.23 -2.93 -11.97
CA ASN A 120 -11.10 -2.20 -12.89
C ASN A 120 -11.56 -0.87 -12.27
N ALA A 121 -12.47 -0.15 -12.95
CA ALA A 121 -12.97 1.14 -12.46
C ALA A 121 -13.65 1.01 -11.10
N ASP A 122 -14.35 -0.10 -10.84
CA ASP A 122 -15.00 -0.33 -9.56
C ASP A 122 -13.98 -0.55 -8.44
N ASP A 123 -12.90 -1.27 -8.72
CA ASP A 123 -11.81 -1.49 -7.76
C ASP A 123 -11.12 -0.16 -7.40
N VAL A 124 -10.88 0.67 -8.40
CA VAL A 124 -10.25 1.98 -8.22
C VAL A 124 -11.17 2.89 -7.39
N ARG A 125 -12.47 2.87 -7.68
CA ARG A 125 -13.46 3.63 -6.90
C ARG A 125 -13.52 3.16 -5.46
N ALA A 126 -13.48 1.84 -5.24
CA ALA A 126 -13.48 1.27 -3.89
C ALA A 126 -12.23 1.68 -3.11
N ALA A 127 -11.07 1.75 -3.77
CA ALA A 127 -9.84 2.24 -3.15
C ALA A 127 -9.97 3.70 -2.71
N ALA A 128 -10.55 4.55 -3.56
CA ALA A 128 -10.79 5.95 -3.21
C ALA A 128 -11.75 6.06 -2.01
N GLU A 129 -12.82 5.28 -2.00
CA GLU A 129 -13.76 5.27 -0.87
C GLU A 129 -13.11 4.80 0.42
N PHE A 130 -12.22 3.81 0.33
CA PHE A 130 -11.47 3.36 1.49
C PHE A 130 -10.62 4.50 2.07
N ALA A 131 -9.89 5.22 1.21
CA ALA A 131 -9.05 6.33 1.66
C ALA A 131 -9.86 7.45 2.30
N LYS A 132 -11.08 7.71 1.84
CA LYS A 132 -11.95 8.73 2.42
C LYS A 132 -12.23 8.53 3.89
N LYS A 133 -12.19 7.30 4.37
CA LYS A 133 -12.43 6.99 5.80
C LYS A 133 -11.36 7.59 6.70
N TYR A 134 -10.21 7.95 6.15
CA TYR A 134 -9.08 8.51 6.90
C TYR A 134 -9.06 10.03 6.90
N LEU A 135 -9.95 10.67 6.16
CA LEU A 135 -10.06 12.12 6.18
C LEU A 135 -10.66 12.57 7.51
N ALA A 136 -10.01 13.54 8.13
CA ALA A 136 -10.45 14.05 9.42
C ALA A 136 -11.65 15.00 9.27
#